data_976886dd9975c7287d8dff59d58d0f99
#
_entry.id   976886dd9975c7287d8dff59d58d0f99
#
_cell.length_a   1.000
_cell.length_b   1.000
_cell.length_c   1.000
_cell.angle_alpha   90.00
_cell.angle_beta   90.00
_cell.angle_gamma   90.00
#
_symmetry.space_group_name_H-M   'P 1'
#
loop_
_entity.id
_entity.type
_entity.pdbx_description
1 polymer ?
#
loop_
_entity_poly.entity_id
_entity_poly.type
_entity_poly.pdbx_seq_one_letter_code
_entity_poly.pdbx_strand_id
1 'polypeptide(L)'
;MEKFKKAILPVALSISVIGLAGCSSGGTKYISSKAGDVTEKDIVESIGANQLSKAATSMMIQKVLLDKYKNKIDEKVIDEQLKKAQEQYGGKDKFEQILKQQGFTLDKYKDGLKVKAAQTIMINEYAGITEDKIKESYEKNKHQYHLAHILISVKSSSNPNGLSDEEAKKKAEEVLKKVKDGGDFASLAKEYSNDTENASSGGDLGWSSKENTKFVSEFSNAAYSLNKDQVSDVVKTPFGYHIIKVLDTKDSSYDELKTSLEEKAAEQAVKSDNTIVSKALKKLFEEYNVKSDNSDVEAYIKSMLEGSSSN
;
A
#
# COMPACT_ATOMS: atom_id res chain seq x y z
N MET A 1 23.26 2.18 -0.89
CA MET A 1 22.47 2.08 -2.14
C MET A 1 21.49 0.88 -2.18
N GLU A 2 21.30 0.14 -1.08
CA GLU A 2 20.38 -1.02 -1.06
C GLU A 2 18.98 -0.75 -0.47
N LYS A 3 18.73 0.40 0.12
CA LYS A 3 17.44 0.73 0.79
C LYS A 3 16.29 1.10 -0.15
N PHE A 4 16.55 1.22 -1.46
CA PHE A 4 15.52 1.62 -2.44
C PHE A 4 14.70 0.47 -3.04
N LYS A 5 15.02 -0.80 -2.73
CA LYS A 5 14.36 -1.96 -3.36
C LYS A 5 13.03 -2.38 -2.74
N LYS A 6 12.63 -1.84 -1.58
CA LYS A 6 11.44 -2.30 -0.85
C LYS A 6 10.19 -1.42 -0.95
N ALA A 7 10.27 -0.24 -1.55
CA ALA A 7 9.18 0.74 -1.53
C ALA A 7 8.32 0.83 -2.80
N ILE A 8 8.60 0.03 -3.84
CA ILE A 8 7.85 0.12 -5.12
C ILE A 8 6.71 -0.93 -5.20
N LEU A 9 6.39 -1.60 -4.11
CA LEU A 9 5.53 -2.78 -4.13
C LEU A 9 4.16 -2.65 -3.47
N PRO A 10 3.29 -1.70 -3.85
CA PRO A 10 1.90 -2.07 -3.91
C PRO A 10 1.22 -1.79 -5.25
N VAL A 11 1.91 -1.30 -6.27
CA VAL A 11 1.35 -1.19 -7.64
C VAL A 11 1.96 -2.25 -8.56
N ALA A 12 2.52 -3.30 -7.97
CA ALA A 12 2.95 -4.46 -8.73
C ALA A 12 1.75 -5.32 -9.16
N LEU A 13 0.93 -4.77 -10.04
CA LEU A 13 0.44 -5.55 -11.15
C LEU A 13 1.67 -5.85 -12.01
N SER A 14 2.36 -6.92 -11.66
CA SER A 14 3.42 -7.49 -12.47
C SER A 14 2.82 -8.03 -13.78
N ILE A 15 2.49 -7.12 -14.67
CA ILE A 15 2.23 -7.44 -16.06
C ILE A 15 3.33 -6.74 -16.84
N SER A 16 4.41 -7.47 -17.04
CA SER A 16 5.29 -7.19 -18.17
C SER A 16 4.52 -7.56 -19.44
N VAL A 17 3.52 -6.77 -19.80
CA VAL A 17 2.91 -6.86 -21.12
C VAL A 17 3.78 -6.02 -22.02
N ILE A 18 4.65 -6.68 -22.76
CA ILE A 18 5.21 -6.13 -23.99
C ILE A 18 4.01 -5.62 -24.79
N GLY A 19 3.97 -4.34 -25.07
CA GLY A 19 2.87 -3.72 -25.79
C GLY A 19 2.74 -4.30 -27.20
N LEU A 20 1.82 -5.22 -27.36
CA LEU A 20 1.44 -5.76 -28.66
C LEU A 20 0.40 -4.83 -29.28
N ALA A 21 0.87 -3.82 -29.97
CA ALA A 21 0.01 -3.00 -30.82
C ALA A 21 0.26 -3.40 -32.28
N GLY A 22 -0.67 -4.15 -32.84
CA GLY A 22 -0.63 -4.47 -34.26
C GLY A 22 -1.57 -5.60 -34.66
N CYS A 23 -2.76 -5.25 -35.13
CA CYS A 23 -3.62 -6.18 -35.86
C CYS A 23 -3.07 -6.39 -37.26
N SER A 24 -2.47 -7.56 -37.56
CA SER A 24 -2.41 -8.09 -38.91
C SER A 24 -2.37 -9.61 -38.88
N SER A 25 -3.06 -10.25 -39.78
CA SER A 25 -3.26 -11.70 -39.92
C SER A 25 -2.03 -12.49 -40.37
N GLY A 26 -0.84 -11.99 -40.08
CA GLY A 26 0.44 -12.67 -40.26
C GLY A 26 1.39 -12.07 -39.25
N GLY A 27 1.46 -12.64 -38.05
CA GLY A 27 2.11 -12.12 -36.82
C GLY A 27 3.30 -11.21 -37.04
N THR A 28 3.36 -10.12 -36.27
CA THR A 28 4.45 -9.12 -36.33
C THR A 28 5.79 -9.86 -36.19
N LYS A 29 6.73 -9.60 -37.13
CA LYS A 29 8.09 -10.10 -37.01
C LYS A 29 8.91 -9.16 -36.12
N TYR A 30 9.47 -9.67 -35.07
CA TYR A 30 10.29 -8.90 -34.13
C TYR A 30 11.77 -8.95 -34.46
N ILE A 31 12.25 -10.10 -34.92
CA ILE A 31 13.66 -10.33 -35.30
C ILE A 31 13.66 -11.24 -36.52
N SER A 32 14.51 -10.91 -37.50
CA SER A 32 14.68 -11.72 -38.74
C SER A 32 16.14 -12.12 -38.91
N SER A 33 16.37 -13.37 -39.30
CA SER A 33 17.70 -13.88 -39.62
C SER A 33 17.63 -14.91 -40.75
N LYS A 34 18.81 -15.36 -41.26
CA LYS A 34 18.90 -16.47 -42.21
C LYS A 34 18.43 -17.81 -41.62
N ALA A 35 18.39 -17.92 -40.31
CA ALA A 35 17.92 -19.13 -39.57
C ALA A 35 16.41 -19.14 -39.35
N GLY A 36 15.72 -18.03 -39.67
CA GLY A 36 14.30 -17.86 -39.48
C GLY A 36 13.95 -16.54 -38.74
N ASP A 37 12.68 -16.31 -38.58
CA ASP A 37 12.13 -15.12 -37.93
C ASP A 37 11.62 -15.49 -36.52
N VAL A 38 11.71 -14.54 -35.58
CA VAL A 38 10.99 -14.57 -34.31
C VAL A 38 9.73 -13.73 -34.48
N THR A 39 8.59 -14.38 -34.40
CA THR A 39 7.27 -13.77 -34.59
C THR A 39 6.55 -13.54 -33.26
N GLU A 40 5.47 -12.75 -33.30
CA GLU A 40 4.56 -12.59 -32.18
C GLU A 40 4.04 -13.94 -31.65
N LYS A 41 3.71 -14.86 -32.56
CA LYS A 41 3.26 -16.20 -32.22
C LYS A 41 4.31 -16.97 -31.41
N ASP A 42 5.58 -16.94 -31.85
CA ASP A 42 6.66 -17.63 -31.14
C ASP A 42 6.85 -17.07 -29.73
N ILE A 43 6.71 -15.75 -29.56
CA ILE A 43 6.79 -15.10 -28.24
C ILE A 43 5.63 -15.54 -27.35
N VAL A 44 4.39 -15.50 -27.89
CA VAL A 44 3.18 -15.91 -27.16
C VAL A 44 3.26 -17.38 -26.74
N GLU A 45 3.69 -18.27 -27.66
CA GLU A 45 3.89 -19.69 -27.35
C GLU A 45 4.97 -19.89 -26.28
N SER A 46 6.05 -19.11 -26.29
CA SER A 46 7.14 -19.19 -25.31
C SER A 46 6.72 -18.79 -23.90
N ILE A 47 5.75 -17.88 -23.77
CA ILE A 47 5.21 -17.42 -22.47
C ILE A 47 4.41 -18.53 -21.78
N GLY A 48 3.78 -19.42 -22.54
CA GLY A 48 2.95 -20.52 -22.06
C GLY A 48 1.52 -20.11 -21.68
N ALA A 49 0.59 -21.06 -21.81
CA ALA A 49 -0.85 -20.83 -21.67
C ALA A 49 -1.25 -20.21 -20.32
N ASN A 50 -0.65 -20.63 -19.21
CA ASN A 50 -0.98 -20.10 -17.89
C ASN A 50 -0.63 -18.59 -17.76
N GLN A 51 0.54 -18.17 -18.21
CA GLN A 51 0.95 -16.76 -18.13
C GLN A 51 0.10 -15.91 -19.10
N LEU A 52 -0.20 -16.43 -20.28
CA LEU A 52 -1.09 -15.77 -21.23
C LEU A 52 -2.50 -15.57 -20.65
N SER A 53 -3.07 -16.62 -20.03
CA SER A 53 -4.39 -16.56 -19.40
C SER A 53 -4.44 -15.54 -18.27
N LYS A 54 -3.41 -15.49 -17.41
CA LYS A 54 -3.27 -14.49 -16.36
C LYS A 54 -3.23 -13.06 -16.93
N ALA A 55 -2.41 -12.84 -17.95
CA ALA A 55 -2.26 -11.54 -18.58
C ALA A 55 -3.57 -11.08 -19.23
N ALA A 56 -4.21 -11.95 -20.03
CA ALA A 56 -5.47 -11.64 -20.69
C ALA A 56 -6.59 -11.31 -19.69
N THR A 57 -6.72 -12.12 -18.63
CA THR A 57 -7.73 -11.90 -17.59
C THR A 57 -7.47 -10.60 -16.83
N SER A 58 -6.21 -10.32 -16.48
CA SER A 58 -5.86 -9.07 -15.79
C SER A 58 -6.15 -7.83 -16.65
N MET A 59 -5.84 -7.90 -17.95
CA MET A 59 -6.18 -6.81 -18.89
C MET A 59 -7.69 -6.60 -19.00
N MET A 60 -8.48 -7.68 -19.01
CA MET A 60 -9.94 -7.59 -19.04
C MET A 60 -10.48 -6.99 -17.74
N ILE A 61 -9.98 -7.40 -16.57
CA ILE A 61 -10.34 -6.81 -15.28
C ILE A 61 -10.10 -5.30 -15.31
N GLN A 62 -8.92 -4.85 -15.75
CA GLN A 62 -8.59 -3.43 -15.84
C GLN A 62 -9.56 -2.67 -16.75
N LYS A 63 -9.84 -3.20 -17.95
CA LYS A 63 -10.78 -2.58 -18.89
C LYS A 63 -12.17 -2.43 -18.30
N VAL A 64 -12.69 -3.49 -17.70
CA VAL A 64 -14.04 -3.49 -17.10
C VAL A 64 -14.11 -2.55 -15.91
N LEU A 65 -13.10 -2.56 -15.02
CA LEU A 65 -13.04 -1.66 -13.87
C LEU A 65 -13.01 -0.20 -14.31
N LEU A 66 -12.11 0.14 -15.23
CA LEU A 66 -11.98 1.52 -15.71
C LEU A 66 -13.23 2.00 -16.43
N ASP A 67 -13.89 1.17 -17.23
CA ASP A 67 -15.13 1.55 -17.89
C ASP A 67 -16.28 1.72 -16.90
N LYS A 68 -16.45 0.77 -15.96
CA LYS A 68 -17.50 0.81 -14.94
C LYS A 68 -17.40 2.03 -14.04
N TYR A 69 -16.19 2.34 -13.59
CA TYR A 69 -15.97 3.33 -12.55
C TYR A 69 -15.36 4.65 -13.02
N LYS A 70 -15.20 4.87 -14.34
CA LYS A 70 -14.62 6.10 -14.92
C LYS A 70 -15.19 7.40 -14.36
N ASN A 71 -16.50 7.44 -14.13
CA ASN A 71 -17.20 8.63 -13.62
C ASN A 71 -17.15 8.79 -12.08
N LYS A 72 -16.57 7.81 -11.38
CA LYS A 72 -16.40 7.82 -9.92
C LYS A 72 -14.96 8.03 -9.50
N ILE A 73 -14.02 7.89 -10.43
CA ILE A 73 -12.59 8.14 -10.19
C ILE A 73 -12.37 9.66 -10.22
N ASP A 74 -11.87 10.20 -9.11
CA ASP A 74 -11.49 11.60 -9.04
C ASP A 74 -10.07 11.81 -9.61
N GLU A 75 -9.99 12.42 -10.78
CA GLU A 75 -8.71 12.69 -11.45
C GLU A 75 -7.79 13.60 -10.62
N LYS A 76 -8.35 14.51 -9.80
CA LYS A 76 -7.52 15.34 -8.91
C LYS A 76 -6.79 14.51 -7.87
N VAL A 77 -7.50 13.53 -7.28
CA VAL A 77 -6.90 12.59 -6.32
C VAL A 77 -5.80 11.76 -6.98
N ILE A 78 -6.02 11.30 -8.22
CA ILE A 78 -5.00 10.57 -8.98
C ILE A 78 -3.76 11.44 -9.23
N ASP A 79 -3.96 12.72 -9.64
CA ASP A 79 -2.85 13.65 -9.88
C ASP A 79 -2.09 13.98 -8.58
N GLU A 80 -2.78 14.12 -7.46
CA GLU A 80 -2.16 14.30 -6.14
C GLU A 80 -1.35 13.07 -5.69
N GLN A 81 -1.88 11.87 -5.88
CA GLN A 81 -1.15 10.63 -5.58
C GLN A 81 0.10 10.50 -6.45
N LEU A 82 -0.01 10.84 -7.74
CA LEU A 82 1.13 10.88 -8.65
C LEU A 82 2.19 11.89 -8.19
N LYS A 83 1.76 13.10 -7.82
CA LYS A 83 2.65 14.14 -7.30
C LYS A 83 3.37 13.69 -6.03
N LYS A 84 2.66 13.11 -5.06
CA LYS A 84 3.26 12.56 -3.84
C LYS A 84 4.30 11.48 -4.16
N ALA A 85 4.01 10.59 -5.10
CA ALA A 85 4.98 9.59 -5.55
C ALA A 85 6.23 10.24 -6.16
N GLN A 86 6.07 11.23 -7.02
CA GLN A 86 7.19 11.98 -7.61
C GLN A 86 8.05 12.66 -6.52
N GLU A 87 7.43 13.31 -5.55
CA GLU A 87 8.13 13.96 -4.42
C GLU A 87 8.93 12.94 -3.59
N GLN A 88 8.32 11.79 -3.28
CA GLN A 88 8.96 10.71 -2.53
C GLN A 88 10.22 10.17 -3.22
N TYR A 89 10.25 10.13 -4.53
CA TYR A 89 11.37 9.62 -5.31
C TYR A 89 12.31 10.72 -5.83
N GLY A 90 12.21 11.94 -5.30
CA GLY A 90 13.14 13.02 -5.56
C GLY A 90 12.83 13.86 -6.80
N GLY A 91 11.55 13.97 -7.13
CA GLY A 91 11.01 14.80 -8.20
C GLY A 91 10.62 14.03 -9.45
N LYS A 92 9.90 14.74 -10.35
CA LYS A 92 9.31 14.17 -11.57
C LYS A 92 10.33 13.44 -12.44
N ASP A 93 11.46 14.08 -12.75
CA ASP A 93 12.43 13.53 -13.70
C ASP A 93 13.08 12.25 -13.20
N LYS A 94 13.40 12.22 -11.90
CA LYS A 94 13.99 11.05 -11.25
C LYS A 94 12.98 9.91 -11.15
N PHE A 95 11.73 10.23 -10.86
CA PHE A 95 10.65 9.25 -10.84
C PHE A 95 10.43 8.63 -12.22
N GLU A 96 10.36 9.44 -13.29
CA GLU A 96 10.22 8.94 -14.65
C GLU A 96 11.41 8.07 -15.07
N GLN A 97 12.63 8.44 -14.67
CA GLN A 97 13.82 7.61 -14.93
C GLN A 97 13.72 6.23 -14.24
N ILE A 98 13.22 6.18 -12.99
CA ILE A 98 13.00 4.93 -12.27
C ILE A 98 11.94 4.09 -12.97
N LEU A 99 10.82 4.68 -13.37
CA LEU A 99 9.77 3.98 -14.13
C LEU A 99 10.32 3.39 -15.43
N LYS A 100 11.07 4.19 -16.19
CA LYS A 100 11.67 3.75 -17.46
C LYS A 100 12.64 2.58 -17.27
N GLN A 101 13.46 2.58 -16.22
CA GLN A 101 14.35 1.45 -15.89
C GLN A 101 13.57 0.16 -15.60
N GLN A 102 12.32 0.28 -15.17
CA GLN A 102 11.42 -0.86 -14.90
C GLN A 102 10.50 -1.19 -16.09
N GLY A 103 10.67 -0.53 -17.23
CA GLY A 103 9.82 -0.74 -18.41
C GLY A 103 8.42 -0.10 -18.32
N PHE A 104 8.24 0.86 -17.39
CA PHE A 104 6.98 1.58 -17.23
C PHE A 104 7.05 3.00 -17.81
N THR A 105 5.89 3.53 -18.21
CA THR A 105 5.69 4.93 -18.53
C THR A 105 4.89 5.62 -17.43
N LEU A 106 4.95 6.96 -17.39
CA LEU A 106 4.14 7.75 -16.45
C LEU A 106 2.64 7.49 -16.65
N ASP A 107 2.18 7.38 -17.90
CA ASP A 107 0.78 7.10 -18.22
C ASP A 107 0.35 5.73 -17.67
N LYS A 108 1.16 4.69 -17.86
CA LYS A 108 0.87 3.36 -17.29
C LYS A 108 0.84 3.38 -15.75
N TYR A 109 1.70 4.18 -15.12
CA TYR A 109 1.66 4.36 -13.68
C TYR A 109 0.36 5.05 -13.24
N LYS A 110 -0.04 6.13 -13.95
CA LYS A 110 -1.31 6.83 -13.71
C LYS A 110 -2.52 5.91 -13.92
N ASP A 111 -2.52 5.10 -14.97
CA ASP A 111 -3.55 4.09 -15.20
C ASP A 111 -3.60 3.07 -14.07
N GLY A 112 -2.46 2.66 -13.53
CA GLY A 112 -2.39 1.79 -12.35
C GLY A 112 -3.05 2.41 -11.11
N LEU A 113 -2.87 3.70 -10.87
CA LEU A 113 -3.56 4.42 -9.80
C LEU A 113 -5.08 4.44 -10.01
N LYS A 114 -5.54 4.67 -11.26
CA LYS A 114 -6.97 4.62 -11.59
C LYS A 114 -7.57 3.22 -11.38
N VAL A 115 -6.85 2.17 -11.79
CA VAL A 115 -7.28 0.78 -11.55
C VAL A 115 -7.39 0.49 -10.06
N LYS A 116 -6.42 0.93 -9.26
CA LYS A 116 -6.48 0.80 -7.79
C LYS A 116 -7.71 1.51 -7.21
N ALA A 117 -7.97 2.75 -7.62
CA ALA A 117 -9.16 3.50 -7.21
C ALA A 117 -10.44 2.77 -7.59
N ALA A 118 -10.55 2.27 -8.84
CA ALA A 118 -11.69 1.50 -9.30
C ALA A 118 -11.90 0.20 -8.49
N GLN A 119 -10.83 -0.51 -8.14
CA GLN A 119 -10.90 -1.69 -7.27
C GLN A 119 -11.41 -1.35 -5.87
N THR A 120 -10.93 -0.26 -5.27
CA THR A 120 -11.41 0.23 -3.97
C THR A 120 -12.91 0.52 -4.02
N ILE A 121 -13.36 1.23 -5.06
CA ILE A 121 -14.79 1.53 -5.25
C ILE A 121 -15.60 0.23 -5.40
N MET A 122 -15.15 -0.70 -6.24
CA MET A 122 -15.82 -2.01 -6.44
C MET A 122 -15.98 -2.77 -5.13
N ILE A 123 -14.90 -2.87 -4.34
CA ILE A 123 -14.93 -3.60 -3.06
C ILE A 123 -15.88 -2.91 -2.07
N ASN A 124 -15.81 -1.58 -1.95
CA ASN A 124 -16.66 -0.82 -1.06
C ASN A 124 -18.14 -0.94 -1.43
N GLU A 125 -18.48 -0.85 -2.72
CA GLU A 125 -19.85 -1.06 -3.19
C GLU A 125 -20.35 -2.47 -2.89
N TYR A 126 -19.54 -3.48 -3.17
CA TYR A 126 -19.92 -4.88 -2.94
C TYR A 126 -20.08 -5.17 -1.44
N ALA A 127 -19.25 -4.58 -0.60
CA ALA A 127 -19.33 -4.68 0.86
C ALA A 127 -20.45 -3.84 1.48
N GLY A 128 -21.18 -3.04 0.69
CA GLY A 128 -22.20 -2.12 1.20
C GLY A 128 -21.62 -1.00 2.07
N ILE A 129 -20.40 -0.56 1.77
CA ILE A 129 -19.75 0.59 2.42
C ILE A 129 -20.22 1.85 1.69
N THR A 130 -21.03 2.62 2.39
CA THR A 130 -21.65 3.84 1.87
C THR A 130 -20.83 5.08 2.21
N GLU A 131 -21.08 6.19 1.52
CA GLU A 131 -20.53 7.51 1.83
C GLU A 131 -20.77 7.91 3.30
N ASP A 132 -21.93 7.56 3.86
CA ASP A 132 -22.23 7.88 5.27
C ASP A 132 -21.34 7.10 6.24
N LYS A 133 -21.00 5.84 5.95
CA LYS A 133 -20.02 5.07 6.73
C LYS A 133 -18.63 5.67 6.63
N ILE A 134 -18.23 6.20 5.46
CA ILE A 134 -16.94 6.90 5.29
C ILE A 134 -16.96 8.21 6.07
N LYS A 135 -18.06 8.98 6.08
CA LYS A 135 -18.21 10.19 6.90
C LYS A 135 -18.16 9.89 8.39
N GLU A 136 -18.80 8.81 8.83
CA GLU A 136 -18.71 8.37 10.23
C GLU A 136 -17.26 8.02 10.60
N SER A 137 -16.55 7.33 9.72
CA SER A 137 -15.13 7.04 9.89
C SER A 137 -14.28 8.32 9.91
N TYR A 138 -14.61 9.31 9.06
CA TYR A 138 -13.95 10.61 9.07
C TYR A 138 -14.10 11.33 10.42
N GLU A 139 -15.30 11.41 10.98
CA GLU A 139 -15.52 12.06 12.28
C GLU A 139 -14.65 11.49 13.40
N LYS A 140 -14.40 10.18 13.35
CA LYS A 140 -13.51 9.48 14.29
C LYS A 140 -12.03 9.71 14.02
N ASN A 141 -11.65 10.04 12.77
CA ASN A 141 -10.27 10.13 12.32
C ASN A 141 -9.79 11.55 11.99
N LYS A 142 -10.67 12.55 11.96
CA LYS A 142 -10.32 13.91 11.51
C LYS A 142 -9.23 14.58 12.34
N HIS A 143 -9.20 14.31 13.66
CA HIS A 143 -8.14 14.78 14.52
C HIS A 143 -6.91 13.89 14.38
N GLN A 144 -5.82 14.46 13.85
CA GLN A 144 -4.58 13.77 13.52
C GLN A 144 -3.46 14.22 14.49
N TYR A 145 -2.61 13.27 14.83
CA TYR A 145 -1.44 13.44 15.67
C TYR A 145 -0.18 13.10 14.87
N HIS A 146 0.78 13.99 14.80
CA HIS A 146 2.12 13.69 14.29
C HIS A 146 2.94 13.14 15.44
N LEU A 147 3.27 11.86 15.38
CA LEU A 147 3.89 11.12 16.49
C LEU A 147 5.37 10.84 16.22
N ALA A 148 6.15 10.86 17.28
CA ALA A 148 7.48 10.29 17.29
C ALA A 148 7.66 9.41 18.53
N HIS A 149 8.57 8.42 18.46
CA HIS A 149 8.90 7.60 19.63
C HIS A 149 10.38 7.22 19.72
N ILE A 150 10.77 6.82 20.93
CA ILE A 150 12.02 6.12 21.22
C ILE A 150 11.65 4.77 21.82
N LEU A 151 12.11 3.67 21.21
CA LEU A 151 11.90 2.32 21.69
C LEU A 151 13.18 1.79 22.35
N ILE A 152 13.09 1.35 23.60
CA ILE A 152 14.09 0.52 24.26
C ILE A 152 13.55 -0.91 24.30
N SER A 153 14.05 -1.75 23.42
CA SER A 153 13.51 -3.10 23.23
C SER A 153 13.92 -4.06 24.33
N VAL A 154 13.00 -4.95 24.71
CA VAL A 154 13.24 -6.04 25.65
C VAL A 154 13.63 -7.32 24.91
N LYS A 155 14.31 -8.21 25.61
CA LYS A 155 14.63 -9.54 25.13
C LYS A 155 13.35 -10.34 24.90
N SER A 156 13.26 -10.94 23.71
CA SER A 156 12.13 -11.80 23.30
C SER A 156 12.63 -12.89 22.35
N SER A 157 11.74 -13.81 21.97
CA SER A 157 12.05 -14.81 20.93
C SER A 157 12.42 -14.20 19.58
N SER A 158 11.82 -13.06 19.25
CA SER A 158 12.13 -12.28 18.03
C SER A 158 13.30 -11.30 18.19
N ASN A 159 13.71 -11.01 19.44
CA ASN A 159 14.85 -10.15 19.76
C ASN A 159 15.69 -10.77 20.90
N PRO A 160 16.49 -11.82 20.62
CA PRO A 160 17.28 -12.54 21.63
C PRO A 160 18.39 -11.69 22.25
N ASN A 161 18.81 -10.61 21.59
CA ASN A 161 19.86 -9.69 22.02
C ASN A 161 19.32 -8.45 22.75
N GLY A 162 18.02 -8.37 23.01
CA GLY A 162 17.42 -7.29 23.77
C GLY A 162 17.87 -7.27 25.25
N LEU A 163 17.65 -6.14 25.90
CA LEU A 163 17.89 -5.99 27.35
C LEU A 163 16.89 -6.83 28.17
N SER A 164 17.27 -7.15 29.41
CA SER A 164 16.27 -7.65 30.37
C SER A 164 15.19 -6.60 30.59
N ASP A 165 14.03 -7.01 31.09
CA ASP A 165 12.91 -6.08 31.34
C ASP A 165 13.31 -4.93 32.28
N GLU A 166 14.07 -5.26 33.33
CA GLU A 166 14.53 -4.28 34.30
C GLU A 166 15.57 -3.30 33.72
N GLU A 167 16.55 -3.81 32.95
CA GLU A 167 17.56 -2.98 32.29
C GLU A 167 16.93 -2.07 31.24
N ALA A 168 15.97 -2.59 30.43
CA ALA A 168 15.28 -1.81 29.41
C ALA A 168 14.44 -0.69 30.05
N LYS A 169 13.74 -0.99 31.16
CA LYS A 169 12.99 0.02 31.91
C LYS A 169 13.90 1.13 32.43
N LYS A 170 14.99 0.75 33.11
CA LYS A 170 15.97 1.71 33.63
C LYS A 170 16.55 2.58 32.54
N LYS A 171 16.89 1.97 31.40
CA LYS A 171 17.41 2.71 30.24
C LYS A 171 16.40 3.68 29.66
N ALA A 172 15.13 3.28 29.55
CA ALA A 172 14.05 4.16 29.10
C ALA A 172 13.84 5.35 30.05
N GLU A 173 13.89 5.11 31.37
CA GLU A 173 13.79 6.17 32.37
C GLU A 173 14.98 7.15 32.29
N GLU A 174 16.20 6.67 32.04
CA GLU A 174 17.38 7.50 31.82
C GLU A 174 17.22 8.38 30.56
N VAL A 175 16.71 7.81 29.46
CA VAL A 175 16.46 8.54 28.22
C VAL A 175 15.34 9.57 28.41
N LEU A 176 14.23 9.18 29.09
CA LEU A 176 13.14 10.10 29.42
C LEU A 176 13.65 11.30 30.23
N LYS A 177 14.54 11.05 31.22
CA LYS A 177 15.16 12.13 31.97
C LYS A 177 15.92 13.08 31.07
N LYS A 178 16.74 12.58 30.12
CA LYS A 178 17.45 13.42 29.16
C LYS A 178 16.49 14.28 28.31
N VAL A 179 15.34 13.69 27.87
CA VAL A 179 14.31 14.46 27.16
C VAL A 179 13.72 15.56 28.05
N LYS A 180 13.38 15.24 29.32
CA LYS A 180 12.82 16.20 30.27
C LYS A 180 13.81 17.29 30.68
N ASP A 181 15.11 16.99 30.65
CA ASP A 181 16.20 17.96 30.88
C ASP A 181 16.47 18.87 29.65
N GLY A 182 15.68 18.79 28.58
CA GLY A 182 15.76 19.64 27.40
C GLY A 182 16.57 19.04 26.23
N GLY A 183 16.94 17.76 26.30
CA GLY A 183 17.61 17.09 25.19
C GLY A 183 16.73 17.01 23.94
N ASP A 184 17.35 17.17 22.76
CA ASP A 184 16.65 17.08 21.49
C ASP A 184 16.11 15.65 21.24
N PHE A 185 14.78 15.53 21.16
CA PHE A 185 14.11 14.24 21.05
C PHE A 185 14.56 13.45 19.82
N ALA A 186 14.72 14.13 18.67
CA ALA A 186 15.12 13.46 17.43
C ALA A 186 16.57 12.92 17.50
N SER A 187 17.47 13.67 18.13
CA SER A 187 18.86 13.22 18.38
C SER A 187 18.89 12.04 19.34
N LEU A 188 18.10 12.09 20.42
CA LEU A 188 17.99 11.00 21.38
C LEU A 188 17.36 9.75 20.76
N ALA A 189 16.38 9.90 19.86
CA ALA A 189 15.82 8.78 19.11
C ALA A 189 16.86 8.12 18.21
N LYS A 190 17.69 8.89 17.51
CA LYS A 190 18.79 8.36 16.69
C LYS A 190 19.82 7.60 17.51
N GLU A 191 20.10 8.06 18.73
CA GLU A 191 21.14 7.49 19.61
C GLU A 191 20.63 6.24 20.34
N TYR A 192 19.39 6.26 20.82
CA TYR A 192 18.90 5.25 21.77
C TYR A 192 17.82 4.33 21.23
N SER A 193 17.05 4.71 20.19
CA SER A 193 15.93 3.90 19.73
C SER A 193 16.38 2.61 19.06
N ASN A 194 15.79 1.51 19.47
CA ASN A 194 15.96 0.21 18.83
C ASN A 194 15.00 -0.02 17.65
N ASP A 195 14.08 0.91 17.37
CA ASP A 195 13.25 0.86 16.18
C ASP A 195 14.02 1.37 14.97
N THR A 196 14.63 0.44 14.24
CA THR A 196 15.52 0.76 13.10
C THR A 196 14.78 1.35 11.90
N GLU A 197 13.46 1.23 11.84
CA GLU A 197 12.66 1.77 10.72
C GLU A 197 12.57 3.30 10.79
N ASN A 198 12.51 3.85 12.00
CA ASN A 198 12.31 5.30 12.21
C ASN A 198 13.39 6.00 13.04
N ALA A 199 14.24 5.27 13.77
CA ALA A 199 15.29 5.87 14.59
C ALA A 199 16.15 6.89 13.82
N SER A 200 16.58 6.57 12.59
CA SER A 200 17.38 7.46 11.74
C SER A 200 16.65 8.75 11.34
N SER A 201 15.32 8.73 11.37
CA SER A 201 14.44 9.88 11.12
C SER A 201 14.00 10.57 12.42
N GLY A 202 14.72 10.35 13.53
CA GLY A 202 14.38 10.96 14.83
C GLY A 202 13.18 10.34 15.53
N GLY A 203 12.86 9.09 15.20
CA GLY A 203 11.73 8.35 15.75
C GLY A 203 10.38 8.72 15.13
N ASP A 204 10.36 9.45 14.01
CA ASP A 204 9.16 9.93 13.35
C ASP A 204 8.29 8.77 12.83
N LEU A 205 7.04 8.74 13.30
CA LEU A 205 6.00 7.75 12.94
C LEU A 205 4.97 8.32 11.94
N GLY A 206 5.09 9.60 11.60
CA GLY A 206 4.15 10.32 10.75
C GLY A 206 2.81 10.64 11.43
N TRP A 207 1.83 11.00 10.61
CA TRP A 207 0.49 11.35 11.06
C TRP A 207 -0.37 10.12 11.34
N SER A 208 -1.13 10.17 12.43
CA SER A 208 -1.98 9.07 12.90
C SER A 208 -3.22 9.61 13.62
N SER A 209 -4.27 8.80 13.70
CA SER A 209 -5.51 9.10 14.45
C SER A 209 -5.77 8.04 15.52
N LYS A 210 -6.71 8.32 16.43
CA LYS A 210 -7.11 7.38 17.50
C LYS A 210 -7.60 6.02 17.01
N GLU A 211 -8.14 5.95 15.79
CA GLU A 211 -8.62 4.73 15.15
C GLU A 211 -7.51 3.94 14.42
N ASN A 212 -6.25 4.33 14.59
CA ASN A 212 -5.13 3.60 13.99
C ASN A 212 -4.88 2.29 14.74
N THR A 213 -5.11 1.18 14.05
CA THR A 213 -4.93 -0.16 14.60
C THR A 213 -3.50 -0.73 14.43
N LYS A 214 -2.55 0.06 13.90
CA LYS A 214 -1.15 -0.35 13.75
C LYS A 214 -0.39 -0.33 15.07
N PHE A 215 -0.81 0.50 16.01
CA PHE A 215 -0.21 0.58 17.32
C PHE A 215 -0.94 -0.32 18.33
N VAL A 216 -0.18 -0.90 19.25
CA VAL A 216 -0.76 -1.64 20.38
C VAL A 216 -1.49 -0.69 21.32
N SER A 217 -2.46 -1.22 22.08
CA SER A 217 -3.36 -0.41 22.92
C SER A 217 -2.63 0.46 23.93
N GLU A 218 -1.57 -0.05 24.55
CA GLU A 218 -0.79 0.67 25.54
C GLU A 218 -0.12 1.91 24.94
N PHE A 219 0.45 1.74 23.74
CA PHE A 219 1.05 2.85 22.99
C PHE A 219 0.00 3.88 22.58
N SER A 220 -1.12 3.42 21.98
CA SER A 220 -2.21 4.26 21.51
C SER A 220 -2.82 5.09 22.64
N ASN A 221 -3.11 4.46 23.77
CA ASN A 221 -3.70 5.14 24.94
C ASN A 221 -2.78 6.25 25.46
N ALA A 222 -1.47 6.00 25.52
CA ALA A 222 -0.52 7.02 25.93
C ALA A 222 -0.39 8.14 24.89
N ALA A 223 -0.16 7.79 23.60
CA ALA A 223 0.05 8.74 22.53
C ALA A 223 -1.11 9.73 22.37
N TYR A 224 -2.35 9.22 22.32
CA TYR A 224 -3.53 10.02 22.06
C TYR A 224 -4.13 10.73 23.29
N SER A 225 -3.50 10.58 24.46
CA SER A 225 -3.78 11.39 25.65
C SER A 225 -2.94 12.68 25.73
N LEU A 226 -1.90 12.77 24.87
CA LEU A 226 -0.97 13.89 24.86
C LEU A 226 -1.47 15.03 23.94
N ASN A 227 -1.09 16.24 24.32
CA ASN A 227 -1.22 17.42 23.46
C ASN A 227 0.07 17.63 22.65
N LYS A 228 0.02 18.54 21.67
CA LYS A 228 1.20 18.99 20.91
C LYS A 228 2.37 19.31 21.84
N ASP A 229 3.57 18.91 21.45
CA ASP A 229 4.85 19.07 22.14
C ASP A 229 5.00 18.27 23.44
N GLN A 230 3.97 17.59 23.91
CA GLN A 230 4.06 16.77 25.11
C GLN A 230 4.77 15.44 24.85
N VAL A 231 5.43 14.97 25.90
CA VAL A 231 6.13 13.69 25.95
C VAL A 231 5.46 12.79 27.00
N SER A 232 5.27 11.52 26.68
CA SER A 232 4.71 10.54 27.63
C SER A 232 5.68 10.23 28.77
N ASP A 233 5.19 9.64 29.84
CA ASP A 233 6.01 8.81 30.68
C ASP A 233 6.46 7.56 29.94
N VAL A 234 7.30 6.72 30.57
CA VAL A 234 7.74 5.45 29.97
C VAL A 234 6.55 4.51 29.85
N VAL A 235 6.25 4.07 28.63
CA VAL A 235 5.11 3.20 28.27
C VAL A 235 5.60 1.79 27.97
N LYS A 236 5.16 0.81 28.76
CA LYS A 236 5.47 -0.60 28.52
C LYS A 236 4.54 -1.19 27.46
N THR A 237 5.12 -1.93 26.50
CA THR A 237 4.40 -2.70 25.49
C THR A 237 5.04 -4.09 25.34
N PRO A 238 4.48 -5.01 24.54
CA PRO A 238 5.14 -6.29 24.22
C PRO A 238 6.50 -6.15 23.51
N PHE A 239 6.80 -5.00 22.90
CA PHE A 239 8.06 -4.74 22.19
C PHE A 239 9.16 -4.19 23.11
N GLY A 240 8.79 -3.64 24.26
CA GLY A 240 9.69 -2.96 25.19
C GLY A 240 9.08 -1.71 25.79
N TYR A 241 9.94 -0.75 26.07
CA TYR A 241 9.58 0.52 26.71
C TYR A 241 9.67 1.66 25.69
N HIS A 242 8.60 2.43 25.59
CA HIS A 242 8.49 3.55 24.66
C HIS A 242 8.47 4.88 25.42
N ILE A 243 9.09 5.89 24.82
CA ILE A 243 8.90 7.31 25.12
C ILE A 243 8.26 7.90 23.90
N ILE A 244 7.08 8.51 24.03
CA ILE A 244 6.27 8.97 22.90
C ILE A 244 6.20 10.48 22.96
N LYS A 245 6.34 11.15 21.81
CA LYS A 245 6.16 12.59 21.68
C LYS A 245 5.13 12.90 20.60
N VAL A 246 4.23 13.85 20.89
CA VAL A 246 3.38 14.47 19.87
C VAL A 246 4.13 15.67 19.30
N LEU A 247 4.55 15.56 18.04
CA LEU A 247 5.26 16.61 17.34
C LEU A 247 4.32 17.74 16.90
N ASP A 248 3.11 17.36 16.45
CA ASP A 248 2.07 18.31 16.03
C ASP A 248 0.68 17.65 16.08
N THR A 249 -0.35 18.49 16.02
CA THR A 249 -1.75 18.05 15.87
C THR A 249 -2.45 18.90 14.83
N LYS A 250 -3.38 18.32 14.08
CA LYS A 250 -4.23 19.04 13.12
C LYS A 250 -5.59 18.37 12.98
N ASP A 251 -6.57 19.14 12.56
CA ASP A 251 -7.82 18.60 12.03
C ASP A 251 -7.72 18.57 10.51
N SER A 252 -7.79 17.35 9.95
CA SER A 252 -7.81 17.17 8.51
C SER A 252 -9.22 17.33 7.96
N SER A 253 -9.35 17.89 6.76
CA SER A 253 -10.63 17.97 6.06
C SER A 253 -11.10 16.60 5.58
N TYR A 254 -12.38 16.49 5.26
CA TYR A 254 -12.96 15.27 4.70
C TYR A 254 -12.26 14.87 3.39
N ASP A 255 -12.01 15.83 2.51
CA ASP A 255 -11.38 15.59 1.20
C ASP A 255 -9.94 15.06 1.36
N GLU A 256 -9.18 15.54 2.37
CA GLU A 256 -7.83 15.04 2.65
C GLU A 256 -7.81 13.58 3.12
N LEU A 257 -8.84 13.13 3.85
CA LEU A 257 -8.88 11.79 4.44
C LEU A 257 -9.71 10.79 3.64
N LYS A 258 -10.65 11.25 2.82
CA LYS A 258 -11.64 10.40 2.13
C LYS A 258 -11.01 9.19 1.45
N THR A 259 -10.06 9.40 0.58
CA THR A 259 -9.40 8.31 -0.18
C THR A 259 -8.75 7.27 0.75
N SER A 260 -8.06 7.73 1.80
CA SER A 260 -7.41 6.81 2.74
C SER A 260 -8.42 6.03 3.58
N LEU A 261 -9.56 6.64 3.91
CA LEU A 261 -10.64 5.97 4.63
C LEU A 261 -11.36 4.95 3.75
N GLU A 262 -11.60 5.27 2.48
CA GLU A 262 -12.17 4.34 1.49
C GLU A 262 -11.24 3.13 1.26
N GLU A 263 -9.93 3.35 1.12
CA GLU A 263 -8.93 2.28 0.99
C GLU A 263 -8.89 1.40 2.25
N LYS A 264 -8.88 2.01 3.45
CA LYS A 264 -8.90 1.28 4.73
C LYS A 264 -10.17 0.45 4.90
N ALA A 265 -11.32 0.98 4.50
CA ALA A 265 -12.59 0.26 4.54
C ALA A 265 -12.59 -0.95 3.60
N ALA A 266 -12.09 -0.79 2.38
CA ALA A 266 -11.92 -1.89 1.43
C ALA A 266 -10.95 -2.97 1.96
N GLU A 267 -9.82 -2.57 2.54
CA GLU A 267 -8.87 -3.52 3.16
C GLU A 267 -9.52 -4.31 4.30
N GLN A 268 -10.32 -3.66 5.14
CA GLN A 268 -11.04 -4.32 6.23
C GLN A 268 -12.10 -5.31 5.69
N ALA A 269 -12.81 -4.94 4.64
CA ALA A 269 -13.76 -5.82 3.98
C ALA A 269 -13.07 -7.09 3.44
N VAL A 270 -11.91 -6.94 2.79
CA VAL A 270 -11.12 -8.08 2.29
C VAL A 270 -10.58 -8.95 3.44
N LYS A 271 -10.15 -8.35 4.55
CA LYS A 271 -9.72 -9.10 5.74
C LYS A 271 -10.87 -9.88 6.39
N SER A 272 -12.08 -9.33 6.35
CA SER A 272 -13.28 -9.97 6.94
C SER A 272 -13.85 -11.06 6.04
N ASP A 273 -13.77 -10.91 4.73
CA ASP A 273 -14.17 -11.91 3.72
C ASP A 273 -13.12 -11.93 2.60
N ASN A 274 -12.23 -12.91 2.66
CA ASN A 274 -11.16 -13.07 1.65
C ASN A 274 -11.70 -13.43 0.25
N THR A 275 -12.98 -13.78 0.13
CA THR A 275 -13.65 -14.07 -1.15
C THR A 275 -14.37 -12.86 -1.74
N ILE A 276 -14.38 -11.72 -1.05
CA ILE A 276 -15.14 -10.53 -1.47
C ILE A 276 -14.70 -10.02 -2.86
N VAL A 277 -13.42 -10.07 -3.14
CA VAL A 277 -12.86 -9.62 -4.43
C VAL A 277 -13.32 -10.53 -5.56
N SER A 278 -13.25 -11.86 -5.40
CA SER A 278 -13.69 -12.82 -6.42
C SER A 278 -15.19 -12.73 -6.65
N LYS A 279 -16.00 -12.57 -5.59
CA LYS A 279 -17.44 -12.37 -5.69
C LYS A 279 -17.81 -11.07 -6.41
N ALA A 280 -17.13 -9.97 -6.09
CA ALA A 280 -17.34 -8.67 -6.74
C ALA A 280 -16.95 -8.71 -8.23
N LEU A 281 -15.81 -9.32 -8.56
CA LEU A 281 -15.38 -9.52 -9.94
C LEU A 281 -16.34 -10.42 -10.72
N LYS A 282 -16.86 -11.49 -10.09
CA LYS A 282 -17.84 -12.37 -10.71
C LYS A 282 -19.08 -11.58 -11.14
N LYS A 283 -19.66 -10.81 -10.23
CA LYS A 283 -20.82 -9.93 -10.53
C LYS A 283 -20.50 -8.95 -11.66
N LEU A 284 -19.32 -8.37 -11.66
CA LEU A 284 -18.88 -7.42 -12.67
C LEU A 284 -18.69 -8.09 -14.05
N PHE A 285 -18.12 -9.29 -14.09
CA PHE A 285 -17.94 -10.07 -15.33
C PHE A 285 -19.28 -10.54 -15.91
N GLU A 286 -20.24 -10.91 -15.06
CA GLU A 286 -21.61 -11.22 -15.47
C GLU A 286 -22.29 -9.98 -16.08
N GLU A 287 -22.18 -8.82 -15.44
CA GLU A 287 -22.74 -7.55 -15.93
C GLU A 287 -22.17 -7.16 -17.31
N TYR A 288 -20.87 -7.36 -17.51
CA TYR A 288 -20.16 -7.03 -18.76
C TYR A 288 -20.17 -8.18 -19.78
N ASN A 289 -20.84 -9.30 -19.48
CA ASN A 289 -20.89 -10.48 -20.34
C ASN A 289 -19.49 -10.93 -20.81
N VAL A 290 -18.54 -10.95 -19.89
CA VAL A 290 -17.15 -11.34 -20.17
C VAL A 290 -17.09 -12.81 -20.54
N LYS A 291 -16.53 -13.12 -21.70
CA LYS A 291 -16.38 -14.47 -22.26
C LYS A 291 -15.03 -14.61 -22.92
N SER A 292 -14.56 -15.83 -23.04
CA SER A 292 -13.35 -16.17 -23.80
C SER A 292 -13.61 -17.38 -24.71
N ASP A 293 -13.16 -17.28 -25.97
CA ASP A 293 -13.16 -18.44 -26.89
C ASP A 293 -11.90 -19.33 -26.69
N ASN A 294 -10.95 -18.88 -25.85
CA ASN A 294 -9.77 -19.65 -25.48
C ASN A 294 -10.06 -20.47 -24.22
N SER A 295 -9.98 -21.80 -24.31
CA SER A 295 -10.31 -22.73 -23.21
C SER A 295 -9.44 -22.53 -21.97
N ASP A 296 -8.16 -22.20 -22.13
CA ASP A 296 -7.24 -22.00 -21.00
C ASP A 296 -7.56 -20.68 -20.24
N VAL A 297 -7.91 -19.64 -21.00
CA VAL A 297 -8.36 -18.36 -20.42
C VAL A 297 -9.68 -18.53 -19.71
N GLU A 298 -10.64 -19.23 -20.30
CA GLU A 298 -11.96 -19.51 -19.70
C GLU A 298 -11.82 -20.32 -18.40
N ALA A 299 -10.99 -21.37 -18.41
CA ALA A 299 -10.70 -22.17 -17.23
C ALA A 299 -10.02 -21.33 -16.12
N TYR A 300 -9.10 -20.45 -16.50
CA TYR A 300 -8.43 -19.54 -15.54
C TYR A 300 -9.42 -18.56 -14.92
N ILE A 301 -10.26 -17.91 -15.73
CA ILE A 301 -11.31 -16.99 -15.24
C ILE A 301 -12.21 -17.72 -14.23
N LYS A 302 -12.71 -18.91 -14.59
CA LYS A 302 -13.56 -19.71 -13.71
C LYS A 302 -12.86 -20.02 -12.38
N SER A 303 -11.64 -20.52 -12.43
CA SER A 303 -10.85 -20.84 -11.22
C SER A 303 -10.64 -19.62 -10.33
N MET A 304 -10.34 -18.45 -10.93
CA MET A 304 -10.13 -17.21 -10.19
C MET A 304 -11.43 -16.71 -9.51
N LEU A 305 -12.57 -16.82 -10.20
CA LEU A 305 -13.87 -16.36 -9.69
C LEU A 305 -14.50 -17.29 -8.65
N GLU A 306 -14.21 -18.60 -8.74
CA GLU A 306 -14.67 -19.59 -7.76
C GLU A 306 -13.88 -19.55 -6.46
N GLY A 307 -12.78 -18.77 -6.42
CA GLY A 307 -11.84 -18.71 -5.30
C GLY A 307 -11.14 -20.05 -5.16
N SER A 308 -9.88 -20.14 -5.52
CA SER A 308 -9.11 -21.36 -5.25
C SER A 308 -9.16 -21.62 -3.75
N SER A 309 -9.95 -22.59 -3.33
CA SER A 309 -9.70 -23.32 -2.11
C SER A 309 -8.41 -24.10 -2.34
N SER A 310 -7.28 -23.37 -2.29
CA SER A 310 -5.98 -24.03 -2.16
C SER A 310 -5.87 -24.47 -0.71
N ASN A 311 -6.07 -25.78 -0.55
CA ASN A 311 -5.57 -26.51 0.61
C ASN A 311 -4.09 -26.23 0.86
#